data_9353f4f0581899d12c7ab82c7c412832
#
_entry.id   9353f4f0581899d12c7ab82c7c412832
#
_cell.length_a   1.000
_cell.length_b   1.000
_cell.length_c   1.000
_cell.angle_alpha   90.00
_cell.angle_beta   90.00
_cell.angle_gamma   90.00
#
_symmetry.space_group_name_H-M   'P 1'
#
loop_
_entity.id
_entity.type
_entity.pdbx_description
1 polymer ?
#
loop_
_entity_poly.entity_id
_entity_poly.type
_entity_poly.pdbx_seq_one_letter_code
_entity_poly.pdbx_strand_id
1 'polypeptide(L)'
;MATPVDPPNGIRNQGKHYFSMWQTLFEIDTKYVPIKPIGRGAYGVVCSSVNRESNERVAIKKIHNVFENRIDALRTLRELKLLRHLRHENVISLKDVMMANHKRSFKDVYLVYELMDTDLHQIIKSSQVLSNDHCQYFLFQLLRGLKYIHSANILHRDLKPGNLLVNANCDLKICDFGLARTSNTKGQFMTEYVVTRWYRAPELLLCCDNYGTSIDVWSVGCIFAELLGRKPIFPGTECLNQIKLIINILGSQREEDLEFIDNPKAKRYIESLPYSPGISFSRLYPNANVLAIDLLQKMLVLDPSKRISVTEALQHPYMAPLYDPSANPPAQVPIDLDVDEDEDLGAEMIRELMWKEMIHYHPETAMMNNSELSEF
;
A
#
# COMPACT_ATOMS: atom_id res chain seq x y z
N MET A 1 -7.94 7.26 24.75
CA MET A 1 -7.38 8.62 24.75
C MET A 1 -5.87 8.54 24.91
N ALA A 2 -5.16 9.58 24.49
CA ALA A 2 -3.74 9.71 24.75
C ALA A 2 -3.55 10.20 26.20
N THR A 3 -2.76 9.48 26.99
CA THR A 3 -2.48 9.82 28.40
C THR A 3 -1.06 10.32 28.51
N PRO A 4 -0.82 11.56 28.98
CA PRO A 4 0.54 12.04 29.26
C PRO A 4 1.21 11.15 30.30
N VAL A 5 2.48 10.84 30.10
CA VAL A 5 3.30 10.02 31.02
C VAL A 5 4.67 10.64 31.21
N ASP A 6 5.34 10.26 32.26
CA ASP A 6 6.73 10.64 32.46
C ASP A 6 7.66 9.84 31.54
N PRO A 7 8.80 10.42 31.16
CA PRO A 7 9.77 9.73 30.34
C PRO A 7 10.33 8.48 31.03
N PRO A 8 10.61 7.41 30.29
CA PRO A 8 11.32 6.26 30.84
C PRO A 8 12.63 6.69 31.49
N ASN A 9 12.94 6.13 32.67
CA ASN A 9 14.14 6.47 33.44
C ASN A 9 14.25 7.93 33.88
N GLY A 10 13.16 8.70 33.86
CA GLY A 10 13.14 10.10 34.32
C GLY A 10 13.91 11.09 33.43
N ILE A 11 14.44 10.62 32.29
CA ILE A 11 15.22 11.46 31.37
C ILE A 11 14.30 11.96 30.26
N ARG A 12 14.12 13.27 30.17
CA ARG A 12 13.35 13.93 29.14
C ARG A 12 14.27 14.38 28.00
N ASN A 13 14.06 13.87 26.79
CA ASN A 13 14.76 14.33 25.60
C ASN A 13 14.28 15.73 25.19
N GLN A 14 15.21 16.58 24.75
CA GLN A 14 14.91 17.94 24.34
C GLN A 14 13.91 17.93 23.14
N GLY A 15 12.91 18.80 23.23
CA GLY A 15 11.90 18.93 22.16
C GLY A 15 10.90 17.78 22.06
N LYS A 16 10.94 16.83 23.00
CA LYS A 16 10.04 15.68 23.05
C LYS A 16 9.09 15.74 24.25
N HIS A 17 7.91 15.16 24.10
CA HIS A 17 7.00 14.84 25.17
C HIS A 17 6.46 13.40 25.02
N TYR A 18 5.84 12.89 26.10
CA TYR A 18 5.61 11.45 26.24
C TYR A 18 4.15 11.17 26.52
N PHE A 19 3.59 10.20 25.78
CA PHE A 19 2.21 9.77 25.93
C PHE A 19 2.13 8.24 25.89
N SER A 20 1.16 7.68 26.60
CA SER A 20 0.80 6.28 26.51
C SER A 20 -0.52 6.14 25.76
N MET A 21 -0.55 5.24 24.77
CA MET A 21 -1.72 4.89 23.99
C MET A 21 -1.72 3.38 23.74
N TRP A 22 -2.79 2.70 24.16
CA TRP A 22 -2.89 1.24 24.07
C TRP A 22 -1.64 0.52 24.61
N GLN A 23 -1.14 0.95 25.77
CA GLN A 23 0.08 0.42 26.42
C GLN A 23 1.36 0.60 25.59
N THR A 24 1.34 1.49 24.61
CA THR A 24 2.51 1.84 23.80
C THR A 24 2.95 3.24 24.14
N LEU A 25 4.26 3.40 24.41
CA LEU A 25 4.87 4.70 24.66
C LEU A 25 5.09 5.43 23.35
N PHE A 26 4.67 6.69 23.30
CA PHE A 26 4.97 7.64 22.22
C PHE A 26 5.89 8.74 22.74
N GLU A 27 7.09 8.79 22.21
CA GLU A 27 8.04 9.89 22.39
C GLU A 27 8.04 10.74 21.12
N ILE A 28 7.33 11.85 21.13
CA ILE A 28 7.05 12.64 19.95
C ILE A 28 7.43 14.10 20.12
N ASP A 29 7.66 14.79 19.00
CA ASP A 29 7.97 16.21 18.99
C ASP A 29 6.86 17.02 19.65
N THR A 30 7.23 18.02 20.45
CA THR A 30 6.29 18.87 21.22
C THR A 30 5.31 19.63 20.35
N LYS A 31 5.60 19.82 19.06
CA LYS A 31 4.67 20.43 18.10
C LYS A 31 3.44 19.56 17.80
N TYR A 32 3.50 18.25 18.05
CA TYR A 32 2.38 17.33 17.86
C TYR A 32 1.67 17.05 19.16
N VAL A 33 0.36 17.25 19.19
CA VAL A 33 -0.52 16.95 20.33
C VAL A 33 -1.37 15.74 20.00
N PRO A 34 -1.11 14.57 20.61
CA PRO A 34 -1.91 13.39 20.37
C PRO A 34 -3.33 13.56 20.89
N ILE A 35 -4.30 13.01 20.15
CA ILE A 35 -5.71 13.02 20.50
C ILE A 35 -6.13 11.62 20.98
N LYS A 36 -6.02 10.63 20.11
CA LYS A 36 -6.43 9.24 20.39
C LYS A 36 -5.73 8.25 19.48
N PRO A 37 -5.59 6.99 19.92
CA PRO A 37 -5.20 5.92 19.02
C PRO A 37 -6.32 5.67 17.98
N ILE A 38 -5.94 5.40 16.74
CA ILE A 38 -6.86 5.16 15.62
C ILE A 38 -6.64 3.83 14.92
N GLY A 39 -5.50 3.19 15.10
CA GLY A 39 -5.20 1.89 14.51
C GLY A 39 -4.04 1.17 15.20
N ARG A 40 -4.07 -0.15 15.10
CA ARG A 40 -2.95 -1.02 15.47
C ARG A 40 -2.73 -2.00 14.34
N GLY A 41 -1.56 -1.93 13.71
CA GLY A 41 -1.13 -2.88 12.68
C GLY A 41 -0.04 -3.82 13.20
N ALA A 42 0.43 -4.68 12.32
CA ALA A 42 1.57 -5.58 12.61
C ALA A 42 2.84 -4.81 13.00
N TYR A 43 2.98 -3.58 12.53
CA TYR A 43 4.19 -2.74 12.70
C TYR A 43 4.10 -1.71 13.83
N GLY A 44 2.94 -1.55 14.47
CA GLY A 44 2.81 -0.58 15.55
C GLY A 44 1.44 0.06 15.69
N VAL A 45 1.40 1.10 16.51
CA VAL A 45 0.21 1.86 16.84
C VAL A 45 0.21 3.17 16.05
N VAL A 46 -0.97 3.55 15.55
CA VAL A 46 -1.21 4.83 14.87
C VAL A 46 -2.12 5.68 15.74
N CYS A 47 -1.79 6.95 15.90
CA CYS A 47 -2.62 7.90 16.62
C CYS A 47 -2.98 9.12 15.75
N SER A 48 -4.15 9.69 15.99
CA SER A 48 -4.48 11.01 15.49
C SER A 48 -3.86 12.09 16.37
N SER A 49 -3.32 13.13 15.75
CA SER A 49 -2.66 14.25 16.44
C SER A 49 -2.97 15.56 15.72
N VAL A 50 -2.66 16.67 16.37
CA VAL A 50 -2.69 18.01 15.79
C VAL A 50 -1.27 18.59 15.81
N ASN A 51 -0.81 19.09 14.68
CA ASN A 51 0.38 19.92 14.62
C ASN A 51 0.00 21.33 15.09
N ARG A 52 0.56 21.79 16.23
CA ARG A 52 0.24 23.12 16.79
C ARG A 52 0.73 24.28 15.95
N GLU A 53 1.77 24.09 15.17
CA GLU A 53 2.37 25.16 14.35
C GLU A 53 1.53 25.43 13.11
N SER A 54 1.01 24.39 12.47
CA SER A 54 0.18 24.50 11.26
C SER A 54 -1.31 24.38 11.52
N ASN A 55 -1.72 23.96 12.73
CA ASN A 55 -3.09 23.58 13.08
C ASN A 55 -3.66 22.43 12.23
N GLU A 56 -2.79 21.64 11.60
CA GLU A 56 -3.15 20.55 10.72
C GLU A 56 -3.34 19.25 11.53
N ARG A 57 -4.38 18.49 11.19
CA ARG A 57 -4.60 17.16 11.75
C ARG A 57 -3.75 16.13 11.01
N VAL A 58 -3.05 15.30 11.75
CA VAL A 58 -2.12 14.30 11.23
C VAL A 58 -2.34 12.93 11.87
N ALA A 59 -1.86 11.89 11.22
CA ALA A 59 -1.74 10.54 11.76
C ALA A 59 -0.27 10.23 12.03
N ILE A 60 0.06 9.83 13.26
CA ILE A 60 1.42 9.45 13.63
C ILE A 60 1.49 7.96 13.84
N LYS A 61 2.29 7.28 13.03
CA LYS A 61 2.57 5.85 13.11
C LYS A 61 3.90 5.62 13.80
N LYS A 62 3.88 4.91 14.93
CA LYS A 62 5.09 4.43 15.59
C LYS A 62 5.45 3.06 15.07
N ILE A 63 6.68 2.88 14.60
CA ILE A 63 7.27 1.58 14.30
C ILE A 63 8.29 1.30 15.40
N HIS A 64 7.96 0.33 16.28
CA HIS A 64 8.77 -0.02 17.41
C HIS A 64 9.85 -1.02 17.03
N ASN A 65 11.07 -0.85 17.56
CA ASN A 65 12.20 -1.75 17.34
C ASN A 65 12.41 -2.11 15.87
N VAL A 66 12.38 -1.12 14.98
CA VAL A 66 12.37 -1.30 13.51
C VAL A 66 13.53 -2.18 12.99
N PHE A 67 14.66 -2.25 13.72
CA PHE A 67 15.85 -3.01 13.31
C PHE A 67 15.92 -4.44 13.87
N GLU A 68 14.94 -4.88 14.68
CA GLU A 68 14.90 -6.25 15.17
C GLU A 68 14.61 -7.26 14.05
N ASN A 69 13.87 -6.82 13.05
CA ASN A 69 13.57 -7.61 11.86
C ASN A 69 14.07 -6.85 10.61
N ARG A 70 15.01 -7.45 9.89
CA ARG A 70 15.58 -6.86 8.67
C ARG A 70 14.52 -6.55 7.61
N ILE A 71 13.53 -7.43 7.45
CA ILE A 71 12.45 -7.26 6.46
C ILE A 71 11.62 -6.02 6.80
N ASP A 72 11.25 -5.85 8.07
CA ASP A 72 10.48 -4.69 8.53
C ASP A 72 11.27 -3.38 8.40
N ALA A 73 12.58 -3.44 8.65
CA ALA A 73 13.47 -2.31 8.46
C ALA A 73 13.56 -1.89 6.99
N LEU A 74 13.71 -2.84 6.07
CA LEU A 74 13.74 -2.57 4.62
C LEU A 74 12.41 -2.05 4.10
N ARG A 75 11.29 -2.58 4.59
CA ARG A 75 9.95 -2.08 4.27
C ARG A 75 9.75 -0.63 4.68
N THR A 76 10.17 -0.31 5.90
CA THR A 76 10.08 1.06 6.41
C THR A 76 10.93 2.01 5.60
N LEU A 77 12.17 1.64 5.31
CA LEU A 77 13.09 2.44 4.49
C LEU A 77 12.51 2.68 3.08
N ARG A 78 11.94 1.65 2.47
CA ARG A 78 11.33 1.74 1.14
C ARG A 78 10.14 2.69 1.14
N GLU A 79 9.26 2.58 2.12
CA GLU A 79 8.13 3.49 2.27
C GLU A 79 8.60 4.95 2.42
N LEU A 80 9.62 5.22 3.24
CA LEU A 80 10.21 6.53 3.40
C LEU A 80 10.72 7.10 2.06
N LYS A 81 11.51 6.32 1.34
CA LYS A 81 12.09 6.72 0.06
C LYS A 81 11.02 7.00 -1.00
N LEU A 82 10.03 6.12 -1.11
CA LEU A 82 8.94 6.29 -2.09
C LEU A 82 8.08 7.50 -1.79
N LEU A 83 7.59 7.63 -0.55
CA LEU A 83 6.68 8.71 -0.18
C LEU A 83 7.35 10.10 -0.19
N ARG A 84 8.66 10.17 -0.10
CA ARG A 84 9.39 11.42 -0.33
C ARG A 84 9.22 11.94 -1.76
N HIS A 85 9.12 11.06 -2.75
CA HIS A 85 9.05 11.39 -4.17
C HIS A 85 7.65 11.36 -4.76
N LEU A 86 6.78 10.47 -4.27
CA LEU A 86 5.42 10.34 -4.77
C LEU A 86 4.56 11.53 -4.32
N ARG A 87 4.03 12.28 -5.27
CA ARG A 87 3.20 13.48 -5.06
C ARG A 87 1.97 13.40 -5.95
N HIS A 88 0.84 12.96 -5.40
CA HIS A 88 -0.42 12.83 -6.14
C HIS A 88 -1.61 12.88 -5.18
N GLU A 89 -2.74 13.42 -5.64
CA GLU A 89 -3.98 13.53 -4.86
C GLU A 89 -4.47 12.17 -4.31
N ASN A 90 -4.25 11.09 -5.05
CA ASN A 90 -4.71 9.75 -4.68
C ASN A 90 -3.61 8.87 -4.09
N VAL A 91 -2.52 9.47 -3.64
CA VAL A 91 -1.44 8.83 -2.88
C VAL A 91 -1.29 9.54 -1.55
N ILE A 92 -1.19 8.76 -0.46
CA ILE A 92 -1.03 9.32 0.89
C ILE A 92 0.23 10.19 0.98
N SER A 93 0.14 11.34 1.65
CA SER A 93 1.25 12.24 1.86
C SER A 93 1.95 11.97 3.18
N LEU A 94 3.26 11.73 3.12
CA LEU A 94 4.13 11.71 4.29
C LEU A 94 4.56 13.15 4.58
N LYS A 95 4.09 13.70 5.70
CA LYS A 95 4.29 15.10 6.09
C LYS A 95 5.61 15.31 6.81
N ASP A 96 6.02 14.32 7.61
CA ASP A 96 7.22 14.41 8.44
C ASP A 96 7.70 13.02 8.83
N VAL A 97 9.01 12.91 9.09
CA VAL A 97 9.64 11.79 9.76
C VAL A 97 10.37 12.37 10.95
N MET A 98 9.96 12.03 12.18
CA MET A 98 10.54 12.63 13.36
C MET A 98 12.03 12.32 13.48
N MET A 99 12.83 13.35 13.80
CA MET A 99 14.25 13.12 14.10
C MET A 99 14.41 12.26 15.35
N ALA A 100 15.24 11.25 15.22
CA ALA A 100 15.70 10.50 16.38
C ALA A 100 16.77 11.29 17.14
N ASN A 101 16.86 11.07 18.46
CA ASN A 101 17.80 11.81 19.30
C ASN A 101 19.26 11.42 19.06
N HIS A 102 19.52 10.17 18.70
CA HIS A 102 20.86 9.64 18.51
C HIS A 102 20.95 8.77 17.25
N LYS A 103 21.80 9.18 16.31
CA LYS A 103 21.99 8.52 15.03
C LYS A 103 22.30 7.02 15.13
N ARG A 104 23.15 6.63 16.11
CA ARG A 104 23.66 5.26 16.21
C ARG A 104 22.82 4.33 17.06
N SER A 105 21.87 4.84 17.84
CA SER A 105 21.16 4.04 18.85
C SER A 105 19.64 4.10 18.80
N PHE A 106 19.05 4.86 17.86
CA PHE A 106 17.59 4.87 17.76
C PHE A 106 17.06 3.50 17.34
N LYS A 107 15.90 3.15 17.89
CA LYS A 107 15.22 1.88 17.65
C LYS A 107 13.82 2.07 17.05
N ASP A 108 13.20 3.19 17.37
CA ASP A 108 11.83 3.51 16.98
C ASP A 108 11.81 4.58 15.88
N VAL A 109 10.87 4.48 14.96
CA VAL A 109 10.65 5.44 13.89
C VAL A 109 9.21 5.94 13.97
N TYR A 110 9.03 7.24 13.86
CA TYR A 110 7.72 7.89 13.87
C TYR A 110 7.46 8.57 12.53
N LEU A 111 6.45 8.09 11.83
CA LEU A 111 6.01 8.59 10.53
C LEU A 111 4.76 9.44 10.70
N VAL A 112 4.78 10.64 10.15
CA VAL A 112 3.66 11.58 10.22
C VAL A 112 3.00 11.71 8.86
N TYR A 113 1.76 11.25 8.76
CA TYR A 113 0.95 11.29 7.54
C TYR A 113 -0.16 12.33 7.66
N GLU A 114 -0.71 12.75 6.53
CA GLU A 114 -2.02 13.37 6.55
C GLU A 114 -3.06 12.43 7.19
N LEU A 115 -4.01 13.00 7.94
CA LEU A 115 -5.05 12.21 8.59
C LEU A 115 -6.21 11.98 7.62
N MET A 116 -6.58 10.70 7.46
CA MET A 116 -7.77 10.27 6.75
C MET A 116 -8.81 9.73 7.74
N ASP A 117 -10.09 9.80 7.39
CA ASP A 117 -11.17 9.42 8.32
C ASP A 117 -11.26 7.91 8.55
N THR A 118 -11.08 7.12 7.50
CA THR A 118 -11.21 5.66 7.54
C THR A 118 -10.50 5.01 6.36
N ASP A 119 -10.73 3.72 6.14
CA ASP A 119 -10.28 2.97 4.97
C ASP A 119 -11.46 2.31 4.23
N LEU A 120 -11.21 1.85 3.01
CA LEU A 120 -12.24 1.26 2.18
C LEU A 120 -12.77 -0.08 2.74
N HIS A 121 -11.94 -0.82 3.49
CA HIS A 121 -12.39 -2.03 4.16
C HIS A 121 -13.51 -1.74 5.17
N GLN A 122 -13.38 -0.69 5.97
CA GLN A 122 -14.40 -0.25 6.92
C GLN A 122 -15.66 0.22 6.19
N ILE A 123 -15.52 0.93 5.09
CA ILE A 123 -16.65 1.37 4.25
C ILE A 123 -17.42 0.15 3.68
N ILE A 124 -16.73 -0.82 3.11
CA ILE A 124 -17.32 -2.05 2.56
C ILE A 124 -18.03 -2.85 3.64
N LYS A 125 -17.45 -2.93 4.84
CA LYS A 125 -18.02 -3.65 5.99
C LYS A 125 -19.17 -2.93 6.65
N SER A 126 -19.29 -1.62 6.48
CA SER A 126 -20.36 -0.82 7.07
C SER A 126 -21.74 -1.18 6.50
N SER A 127 -22.80 -0.78 7.22
CA SER A 127 -24.18 -0.95 6.75
C SER A 127 -24.60 0.10 5.71
N GLN A 128 -23.74 1.05 5.37
CA GLN A 128 -24.05 2.09 4.38
C GLN A 128 -24.28 1.49 3.00
N VAL A 129 -25.25 2.04 2.29
CA VAL A 129 -25.46 1.69 0.87
C VAL A 129 -24.37 2.32 0.04
N LEU A 130 -23.70 1.50 -0.78
CA LEU A 130 -22.78 1.98 -1.80
C LEU A 130 -23.51 2.01 -3.15
N SER A 131 -23.81 3.22 -3.62
CA SER A 131 -24.42 3.41 -4.93
C SER A 131 -23.41 3.11 -6.05
N ASN A 132 -23.93 3.02 -7.28
CA ASN A 132 -23.07 2.91 -8.46
C ASN A 132 -22.09 4.10 -8.54
N ASP A 133 -22.52 5.31 -8.21
CA ASP A 133 -21.69 6.51 -8.23
C ASP A 133 -20.55 6.43 -7.21
N HIS A 134 -20.79 5.87 -6.03
CA HIS A 134 -19.73 5.61 -5.05
C HIS A 134 -18.69 4.61 -5.58
N CYS A 135 -19.13 3.48 -6.11
CA CYS A 135 -18.25 2.47 -6.67
C CYS A 135 -17.42 3.02 -7.83
N GLN A 136 -18.06 3.79 -8.72
CA GLN A 136 -17.44 4.43 -9.86
C GLN A 136 -16.37 5.45 -9.44
N TYR A 137 -16.69 6.29 -8.46
CA TYR A 137 -15.78 7.32 -7.96
C TYR A 137 -14.57 6.73 -7.22
N PHE A 138 -14.76 5.73 -6.38
CA PHE A 138 -13.65 5.03 -5.72
C PHE A 138 -12.75 4.33 -6.74
N LEU A 139 -13.32 3.62 -7.71
CA LEU A 139 -12.56 2.94 -8.75
C LEU A 139 -11.76 3.95 -9.59
N PHE A 140 -12.38 5.04 -10.00
CA PHE A 140 -11.73 6.10 -10.76
C PHE A 140 -10.50 6.65 -10.05
N GLN A 141 -10.63 7.00 -8.76
CA GLN A 141 -9.53 7.54 -7.96
C GLN A 141 -8.40 6.51 -7.78
N LEU A 142 -8.76 5.24 -7.55
CA LEU A 142 -7.78 4.16 -7.43
C LEU A 142 -6.99 3.97 -8.73
N LEU A 143 -7.66 3.94 -9.87
CA LEU A 143 -7.01 3.81 -11.18
C LEU A 143 -6.14 5.03 -11.50
N ARG A 144 -6.59 6.22 -11.16
CA ARG A 144 -5.84 7.46 -11.37
C ARG A 144 -4.56 7.50 -10.53
N GLY A 145 -4.65 7.16 -9.25
CA GLY A 145 -3.49 7.05 -8.37
C GLY A 145 -2.52 5.96 -8.83
N LEU A 146 -3.04 4.83 -9.26
CA LEU A 146 -2.23 3.71 -9.75
C LEU A 146 -1.52 4.04 -11.07
N LYS A 147 -2.18 4.76 -11.99
CA LYS A 147 -1.53 5.24 -13.21
C LYS A 147 -0.31 6.12 -12.90
N TYR A 148 -0.44 7.01 -11.92
CA TYR A 148 0.67 7.84 -11.47
C TYR A 148 1.82 6.98 -10.89
N ILE A 149 1.52 6.05 -10.00
CA ILE A 149 2.51 5.15 -9.38
C ILE A 149 3.24 4.35 -10.46
N HIS A 150 2.51 3.76 -11.40
CA HIS A 150 3.10 2.98 -12.49
C HIS A 150 3.95 3.85 -13.43
N SER A 151 3.56 5.11 -13.66
CA SER A 151 4.36 6.05 -14.46
C SER A 151 5.69 6.41 -13.80
N ALA A 152 5.77 6.30 -12.47
CA ALA A 152 7.00 6.43 -11.70
C ALA A 152 7.85 5.14 -11.69
N ASN A 153 7.45 4.13 -12.47
CA ASN A 153 8.11 2.82 -12.55
C ASN A 153 7.98 1.99 -11.26
N ILE A 154 6.92 2.18 -10.48
CA ILE A 154 6.68 1.49 -9.22
C ILE A 154 5.49 0.55 -9.34
N LEU A 155 5.63 -0.68 -8.83
CA LEU A 155 4.57 -1.64 -8.59
C LEU A 155 4.21 -1.58 -7.11
N HIS A 156 2.92 -1.45 -6.78
CA HIS A 156 2.47 -1.40 -5.38
C HIS A 156 2.57 -2.77 -4.71
N ARG A 157 2.06 -3.82 -5.35
CA ARG A 157 2.10 -5.24 -4.96
C ARG A 157 1.24 -5.64 -3.75
N ASP A 158 0.63 -4.70 -3.04
CA ASP A 158 -0.22 -4.98 -1.87
C ASP A 158 -1.50 -4.13 -1.84
N LEU A 159 -2.12 -3.92 -2.99
CA LEU A 159 -3.41 -3.25 -3.07
C LEU A 159 -4.50 -4.13 -2.47
N LYS A 160 -5.22 -3.59 -1.51
CA LYS A 160 -6.37 -4.18 -0.83
C LYS A 160 -7.21 -3.07 -0.20
N PRO A 161 -8.47 -3.32 0.17
CA PRO A 161 -9.33 -2.28 0.74
C PRO A 161 -8.75 -1.59 1.98
N GLY A 162 -8.05 -2.32 2.84
CA GLY A 162 -7.39 -1.76 4.04
C GLY A 162 -6.25 -0.79 3.75
N ASN A 163 -5.67 -0.83 2.54
CA ASN A 163 -4.60 0.06 2.09
C ASN A 163 -5.12 1.23 1.22
N LEU A 164 -6.42 1.46 1.21
CA LEU A 164 -7.08 2.57 0.55
C LEU A 164 -7.78 3.42 1.59
N LEU A 165 -7.18 4.56 1.93
CA LEU A 165 -7.70 5.49 2.92
C LEU A 165 -8.76 6.39 2.30
N VAL A 166 -9.80 6.71 3.06
CA VAL A 166 -10.98 7.41 2.57
C VAL A 166 -11.40 8.49 3.55
N ASN A 167 -11.81 9.64 3.02
CA ASN A 167 -12.43 10.74 3.76
C ASN A 167 -13.97 10.71 3.66
N ALA A 168 -14.62 11.50 4.51
CA ALA A 168 -16.08 11.64 4.53
C ALA A 168 -16.68 12.11 3.19
N ASN A 169 -15.91 12.86 2.39
CA ASN A 169 -16.27 13.31 1.05
C ASN A 169 -15.93 12.29 -0.06
N CYS A 170 -15.58 11.05 0.30
CA CYS A 170 -15.19 9.97 -0.60
C CYS A 170 -13.86 10.19 -1.34
N ASP A 171 -13.00 11.09 -0.89
CA ASP A 171 -11.62 11.16 -1.40
C ASP A 171 -10.86 9.89 -1.00
N LEU A 172 -10.16 9.30 -1.97
CA LEU A 172 -9.43 8.05 -1.79
C LEU A 172 -7.94 8.27 -1.99
N LYS A 173 -7.12 7.68 -1.09
CA LYS A 173 -5.65 7.71 -1.18
C LYS A 173 -5.06 6.33 -0.96
N ILE A 174 -4.15 5.95 -1.86
CA ILE A 174 -3.38 4.70 -1.76
C ILE A 174 -2.31 4.88 -0.71
N CYS A 175 -2.18 3.91 0.20
CA CYS A 175 -1.15 3.88 1.24
C CYS A 175 -0.44 2.52 1.31
N ASP A 176 0.51 2.40 2.24
CA ASP A 176 1.31 1.21 2.51
C ASP A 176 2.15 0.75 1.30
N PHE A 177 3.29 1.39 1.13
CA PHE A 177 4.26 1.09 0.08
C PHE A 177 5.39 0.14 0.53
N GLY A 178 5.24 -0.53 1.66
CA GLY A 178 6.26 -1.41 2.22
C GLY A 178 6.64 -2.58 1.30
N LEU A 179 5.71 -3.08 0.51
CA LEU A 179 5.94 -4.16 -0.47
C LEU A 179 6.19 -3.66 -1.90
N ALA A 180 6.15 -2.35 -2.13
CA ALA A 180 6.37 -1.78 -3.45
C ALA A 180 7.76 -2.08 -4.00
N ARG A 181 7.87 -2.19 -5.32
CA ARG A 181 9.12 -2.46 -6.05
C ARG A 181 9.17 -1.62 -7.32
N THR A 182 10.39 -1.40 -7.82
CA THR A 182 10.55 -0.90 -9.19
C THR A 182 10.20 -2.00 -10.19
N SER A 183 9.63 -1.64 -11.32
CA SER A 183 9.22 -2.63 -12.34
C SER A 183 10.40 -3.33 -13.03
N ASN A 184 11.62 -2.85 -12.81
CA ASN A 184 12.83 -3.46 -13.35
C ASN A 184 13.43 -4.56 -12.46
N THR A 185 12.88 -4.77 -11.27
CA THR A 185 13.37 -5.79 -10.33
C THR A 185 12.90 -7.18 -10.80
N LYS A 186 13.85 -8.02 -11.25
CA LYS A 186 13.58 -9.38 -11.72
C LYS A 186 13.78 -10.39 -10.59
N GLY A 187 12.98 -11.46 -10.58
CA GLY A 187 13.28 -12.68 -9.84
C GLY A 187 13.06 -12.66 -8.33
N GLN A 188 12.47 -11.62 -7.78
CA GLN A 188 12.17 -11.62 -6.35
C GLN A 188 10.79 -12.21 -6.05
N PHE A 189 10.80 -13.45 -5.59
CA PHE A 189 9.61 -14.07 -5.02
C PHE A 189 9.09 -13.24 -3.84
N MET A 190 7.78 -13.13 -3.71
CA MET A 190 7.19 -12.61 -2.48
C MET A 190 7.40 -13.67 -1.38
N THR A 191 8.50 -13.54 -0.64
CA THR A 191 8.86 -14.47 0.44
C THR A 191 7.91 -14.44 1.63
N GLU A 192 6.83 -13.68 1.58
CA GLU A 192 6.03 -13.39 2.75
C GLU A 192 4.65 -14.02 2.70
N TYR A 193 4.57 -15.15 3.37
CA TYR A 193 3.35 -15.91 3.60
C TYR A 193 2.34 -15.23 4.56
N VAL A 194 2.65 -14.04 5.08
CA VAL A 194 1.87 -13.38 6.14
C VAL A 194 0.84 -12.38 5.62
N VAL A 195 0.94 -11.97 4.35
CA VAL A 195 0.05 -10.96 3.75
C VAL A 195 -1.19 -11.63 3.15
N THR A 196 -2.34 -10.96 3.26
CA THR A 196 -3.61 -11.41 2.67
C THR A 196 -3.45 -11.71 1.18
N ARG A 197 -3.67 -12.94 0.78
CA ARG A 197 -3.51 -13.40 -0.61
C ARG A 197 -4.76 -13.22 -1.48
N TRP A 198 -5.86 -12.76 -0.91
CA TRP A 198 -7.15 -12.61 -1.61
C TRP A 198 -7.13 -11.68 -2.82
N TYR A 199 -6.17 -10.74 -2.84
CA TYR A 199 -6.00 -9.71 -3.87
C TYR A 199 -4.78 -9.96 -4.76
N ARG A 200 -4.09 -11.07 -4.55
CA ARG A 200 -2.84 -11.39 -5.21
C ARG A 200 -3.09 -11.98 -6.60
N ALA A 201 -2.41 -11.43 -7.61
CA ALA A 201 -2.54 -11.88 -8.99
C ALA A 201 -2.12 -13.35 -9.18
N PRO A 202 -2.75 -14.09 -10.12
CA PRO A 202 -2.43 -15.48 -10.40
C PRO A 202 -0.95 -15.73 -10.68
N GLU A 203 -0.30 -14.88 -11.46
CA GLU A 203 1.12 -14.98 -11.80
C GLU A 203 2.02 -14.94 -10.54
N LEU A 204 1.65 -14.19 -9.52
CA LEU A 204 2.36 -14.19 -8.23
C LEU A 204 2.09 -15.45 -7.42
N LEU A 205 0.84 -15.93 -7.41
CA LEU A 205 0.46 -17.17 -6.73
C LEU A 205 1.13 -18.40 -7.35
N LEU A 206 1.38 -18.36 -8.66
CA LEU A 206 1.98 -19.43 -9.43
C LEU A 206 3.52 -19.31 -9.52
N CYS A 207 4.09 -18.40 -8.74
CA CYS A 207 5.53 -18.17 -8.68
C CYS A 207 6.17 -17.91 -10.04
N CYS A 208 5.50 -17.13 -10.90
CA CYS A 208 6.08 -16.68 -12.16
C CYS A 208 7.19 -15.65 -11.88
N ASP A 209 8.35 -15.81 -12.52
CA ASP A 209 9.50 -14.93 -12.33
C ASP A 209 9.31 -13.57 -13.00
N ASN A 210 8.48 -13.54 -14.03
CA ASN A 210 8.26 -12.34 -14.84
C ASN A 210 6.83 -11.82 -14.63
N TYR A 211 6.72 -10.72 -13.90
CA TYR A 211 5.46 -10.02 -13.68
C TYR A 211 5.66 -8.51 -13.81
N GLY A 212 4.61 -7.78 -14.08
CA GLY A 212 4.63 -6.33 -14.29
C GLY A 212 3.43 -5.62 -13.67
N THR A 213 3.11 -4.46 -14.20
CA THR A 213 2.03 -3.58 -13.70
C THR A 213 0.65 -4.27 -13.65
N SER A 214 0.44 -5.30 -14.46
CA SER A 214 -0.82 -6.06 -14.50
C SER A 214 -1.17 -6.77 -13.20
N ILE A 215 -0.19 -7.02 -12.30
CA ILE A 215 -0.47 -7.59 -10.97
C ILE A 215 -1.36 -6.66 -10.13
N ASP A 216 -1.13 -5.35 -10.22
CA ASP A 216 -1.90 -4.36 -9.50
C ASP A 216 -3.31 -4.20 -10.09
N VAL A 217 -3.47 -4.36 -11.41
CA VAL A 217 -4.78 -4.34 -12.07
C VAL A 217 -5.66 -5.50 -11.60
N TRP A 218 -5.08 -6.70 -11.41
CA TRP A 218 -5.81 -7.81 -10.79
C TRP A 218 -6.32 -7.46 -9.40
N SER A 219 -5.48 -6.89 -8.56
CA SER A 219 -5.86 -6.45 -7.22
C SER A 219 -6.98 -5.42 -7.27
N VAL A 220 -6.92 -4.46 -8.19
CA VAL A 220 -8.02 -3.48 -8.43
C VAL A 220 -9.31 -4.19 -8.80
N GLY A 221 -9.26 -5.19 -9.67
CA GLY A 221 -10.42 -6.01 -10.03
C GLY A 221 -11.05 -6.71 -8.82
N CYS A 222 -10.23 -7.29 -7.95
CA CYS A 222 -10.70 -7.91 -6.69
C CYS A 222 -11.35 -6.89 -5.75
N ILE A 223 -10.78 -5.70 -5.62
CA ILE A 223 -11.32 -4.60 -4.82
C ILE A 223 -12.65 -4.12 -5.41
N PHE A 224 -12.71 -3.97 -6.73
CA PHE A 224 -13.93 -3.55 -7.44
C PHE A 224 -15.06 -4.57 -7.27
N ALA A 225 -14.77 -5.85 -7.40
CA ALA A 225 -15.73 -6.92 -7.12
C ALA A 225 -16.27 -6.86 -5.68
N GLU A 226 -15.40 -6.56 -4.72
CA GLU A 226 -15.77 -6.42 -3.31
C GLU A 226 -16.63 -5.17 -3.04
N LEU A 227 -16.39 -4.07 -3.75
CA LEU A 227 -17.29 -2.90 -3.74
C LEU A 227 -18.70 -3.25 -4.23
N LEU A 228 -18.79 -4.03 -5.31
CA LEU A 228 -20.07 -4.45 -5.91
C LEU A 228 -20.82 -5.46 -5.05
N GLY A 229 -20.10 -6.44 -4.49
CA GLY A 229 -20.69 -7.57 -3.76
C GLY A 229 -20.63 -7.46 -2.24
N ARG A 230 -19.94 -6.47 -1.68
CA ARG A 230 -19.75 -6.24 -0.24
C ARG A 230 -19.04 -7.40 0.48
N LYS A 231 -18.38 -8.27 -0.25
CA LYS A 231 -17.59 -9.39 0.29
C LYS A 231 -16.45 -9.73 -0.68
N PRO A 232 -15.32 -10.29 -0.16
CA PRO A 232 -14.22 -10.71 -1.01
C PRO A 232 -14.65 -11.72 -2.06
N ILE A 233 -14.15 -11.56 -3.28
CA ILE A 233 -14.50 -12.49 -4.38
C ILE A 233 -13.75 -13.82 -4.28
N PHE A 234 -12.48 -13.78 -3.84
CA PHE A 234 -11.61 -14.96 -3.73
C PHE A 234 -11.02 -15.11 -2.33
N PRO A 235 -11.82 -15.48 -1.29
CA PRO A 235 -11.37 -15.55 0.10
C PRO A 235 -10.64 -16.87 0.40
N GLY A 236 -9.53 -17.14 -0.26
CA GLY A 236 -8.74 -18.35 -0.10
C GLY A 236 -8.06 -18.47 1.27
N THR A 237 -7.91 -19.69 1.75
CA THR A 237 -7.27 -20.02 3.04
C THR A 237 -5.76 -20.28 2.88
N GLU A 238 -5.35 -20.76 1.71
CA GLU A 238 -3.97 -21.06 1.34
C GLU A 238 -3.75 -20.81 -0.16
N CYS A 239 -2.52 -20.90 -0.63
CA CYS A 239 -2.15 -20.59 -1.99
C CYS A 239 -2.89 -21.45 -3.04
N LEU A 240 -2.93 -22.77 -2.85
CA LEU A 240 -3.61 -23.68 -3.78
C LEU A 240 -5.13 -23.51 -3.74
N ASN A 241 -5.70 -23.29 -2.56
CA ASN A 241 -7.11 -22.97 -2.41
C ASN A 241 -7.47 -21.65 -3.10
N GLN A 242 -6.60 -20.63 -2.99
CA GLN A 242 -6.78 -19.35 -3.68
C GLN A 242 -6.90 -19.53 -5.19
N ILE A 243 -5.98 -20.28 -5.81
CA ILE A 243 -6.02 -20.61 -7.24
C ILE A 243 -7.31 -21.35 -7.61
N LYS A 244 -7.70 -22.34 -6.80
CA LYS A 244 -8.94 -23.09 -7.02
C LYS A 244 -10.18 -22.19 -7.04
N LEU A 245 -10.27 -21.26 -6.10
CA LEU A 245 -11.38 -20.29 -6.05
C LEU A 245 -11.41 -19.40 -7.30
N ILE A 246 -10.26 -18.97 -7.77
CA ILE A 246 -10.15 -18.16 -9.00
C ILE A 246 -10.66 -18.98 -10.20
N ILE A 247 -10.18 -20.20 -10.37
CA ILE A 247 -10.61 -21.07 -11.50
C ILE A 247 -12.09 -21.41 -11.41
N ASN A 248 -12.64 -21.61 -10.21
CA ASN A 248 -14.07 -21.89 -10.04
C ASN A 248 -14.96 -20.75 -10.54
N ILE A 249 -14.52 -19.52 -10.44
CA ILE A 249 -15.26 -18.33 -10.91
C ILE A 249 -14.96 -18.02 -12.38
N LEU A 250 -13.67 -17.97 -12.75
CA LEU A 250 -13.30 -17.67 -14.15
C LEU A 250 -13.63 -18.84 -15.10
N GLY A 251 -13.69 -20.04 -14.59
CA GLY A 251 -13.82 -21.28 -15.36
C GLY A 251 -12.46 -21.88 -15.73
N SER A 252 -12.50 -23.13 -16.19
CA SER A 252 -11.32 -23.82 -16.71
C SER A 252 -10.77 -23.07 -17.91
N GLN A 253 -9.46 -22.89 -17.94
CA GLN A 253 -8.75 -22.11 -18.94
C GLN A 253 -8.30 -22.99 -20.11
N ARG A 254 -8.16 -22.39 -21.29
CA ARG A 254 -7.58 -23.05 -22.46
C ARG A 254 -6.06 -23.11 -22.31
N GLU A 255 -5.43 -24.02 -23.01
CA GLU A 255 -3.96 -24.19 -22.97
C GLU A 255 -3.23 -22.87 -23.31
N GLU A 256 -3.70 -22.16 -24.34
CA GLU A 256 -3.16 -20.85 -24.74
C GLU A 256 -3.25 -19.76 -23.67
N ASP A 257 -4.22 -19.86 -22.75
CA ASP A 257 -4.41 -18.92 -21.64
C ASP A 257 -3.53 -19.27 -20.42
N LEU A 258 -2.82 -20.40 -20.45
CA LEU A 258 -1.90 -20.89 -19.42
C LEU A 258 -0.43 -20.78 -19.82
N GLU A 259 -0.12 -20.28 -21.02
CA GLU A 259 1.26 -20.18 -21.54
C GLU A 259 2.15 -19.24 -20.71
N PHE A 260 1.57 -18.26 -20.01
CA PHE A 260 2.31 -17.35 -19.14
C PHE A 260 2.92 -18.04 -17.91
N ILE A 261 2.47 -19.26 -17.60
CA ILE A 261 2.94 -20.01 -16.43
C ILE A 261 4.23 -20.74 -16.79
N ASP A 262 5.35 -20.22 -16.35
CA ASP A 262 6.70 -20.74 -16.57
C ASP A 262 7.09 -21.89 -15.62
N ASN A 263 6.43 -21.98 -14.46
CA ASN A 263 6.64 -23.06 -13.50
C ASN A 263 5.85 -24.33 -13.89
N PRO A 264 6.52 -25.44 -14.27
CA PRO A 264 5.84 -26.66 -14.72
C PRO A 264 4.96 -27.32 -13.65
N LYS A 265 5.32 -27.19 -12.38
CA LYS A 265 4.51 -27.76 -11.27
C LYS A 265 3.22 -26.97 -11.09
N ALA A 266 3.30 -25.66 -11.16
CA ALA A 266 2.15 -24.76 -11.08
C ALA A 266 1.19 -25.00 -12.26
N LYS A 267 1.71 -25.12 -13.48
CA LYS A 267 0.93 -25.41 -14.67
C LYS A 267 0.19 -26.74 -14.55
N ARG A 268 0.89 -27.82 -14.17
CA ARG A 268 0.29 -29.14 -13.93
C ARG A 268 -0.80 -29.12 -12.86
N TYR A 269 -0.61 -28.33 -11.81
CA TYR A 269 -1.64 -28.19 -10.79
C TYR A 269 -2.94 -27.61 -11.34
N ILE A 270 -2.87 -26.53 -12.10
CA ILE A 270 -4.08 -25.92 -12.73
C ILE A 270 -4.74 -26.92 -13.70
N GLU A 271 -3.95 -27.59 -14.53
CA GLU A 271 -4.44 -28.61 -15.49
C GLU A 271 -5.09 -29.79 -14.80
N SER A 272 -4.69 -30.12 -13.57
CA SER A 272 -5.25 -31.21 -12.75
C SER A 272 -6.58 -30.88 -12.07
N LEU A 273 -6.96 -29.60 -12.03
CA LEU A 273 -8.22 -29.19 -11.39
C LEU A 273 -9.44 -29.73 -12.15
N PRO A 274 -10.51 -30.11 -11.44
CA PRO A 274 -11.75 -30.51 -12.08
C PRO A 274 -12.28 -29.42 -13.01
N TYR A 275 -12.91 -29.82 -14.10
CA TYR A 275 -13.54 -28.87 -15.01
C TYR A 275 -14.54 -27.98 -14.27
N SER A 276 -14.44 -26.68 -14.49
CA SER A 276 -15.37 -25.66 -14.02
C SER A 276 -15.91 -24.85 -15.22
N PRO A 277 -17.22 -24.70 -15.34
CA PRO A 277 -17.80 -23.85 -16.39
C PRO A 277 -17.61 -22.36 -16.11
N GLY A 278 -17.16 -22.00 -14.90
CA GLY A 278 -17.13 -20.62 -14.41
C GLY A 278 -18.51 -20.09 -14.02
N ILE A 279 -18.50 -18.88 -13.49
CA ILE A 279 -19.71 -18.15 -13.10
C ILE A 279 -19.61 -16.75 -13.68
N SER A 280 -20.60 -16.32 -14.47
CA SER A 280 -20.57 -14.97 -15.03
C SER A 280 -20.68 -13.91 -13.93
N PHE A 281 -19.96 -12.81 -14.07
CA PHE A 281 -20.01 -11.71 -13.10
C PHE A 281 -21.39 -11.06 -13.03
N SER A 282 -22.15 -11.05 -14.10
CA SER A 282 -23.54 -10.59 -14.10
C SER A 282 -24.45 -11.45 -13.21
N ARG A 283 -24.14 -12.74 -13.06
CA ARG A 283 -24.85 -13.63 -12.14
C ARG A 283 -24.39 -13.44 -10.69
N LEU A 284 -23.10 -13.17 -10.48
CA LEU A 284 -22.56 -12.89 -9.15
C LEU A 284 -23.03 -11.53 -8.61
N TYR A 285 -23.17 -10.56 -9.49
CA TYR A 285 -23.52 -9.16 -9.16
C TYR A 285 -24.74 -8.71 -10.01
N PRO A 286 -25.94 -9.27 -9.76
CA PRO A 286 -27.09 -9.05 -10.63
C PRO A 286 -27.60 -7.61 -10.62
N ASN A 287 -27.29 -6.84 -9.57
CA ASN A 287 -27.70 -5.44 -9.42
C ASN A 287 -26.62 -4.43 -9.88
N ALA A 288 -25.46 -4.92 -10.34
CA ALA A 288 -24.40 -4.05 -10.77
C ALA A 288 -24.70 -3.43 -12.15
N ASN A 289 -24.12 -2.23 -12.37
CA ASN A 289 -24.16 -1.58 -13.67
C ASN A 289 -23.52 -2.48 -14.76
N VAL A 290 -24.12 -2.56 -15.93
CA VAL A 290 -23.66 -3.42 -17.05
C VAL A 290 -22.24 -3.05 -17.48
N LEU A 291 -21.90 -1.76 -17.51
CA LEU A 291 -20.55 -1.30 -17.84
C LEU A 291 -19.55 -1.63 -16.75
N ALA A 292 -19.97 -1.63 -15.47
CA ALA A 292 -19.14 -2.09 -14.36
C ALA A 292 -18.77 -3.56 -14.52
N ILE A 293 -19.72 -4.40 -14.88
CA ILE A 293 -19.49 -5.83 -15.15
C ILE A 293 -18.52 -6.01 -16.32
N ASP A 294 -18.70 -5.27 -17.41
CA ASP A 294 -17.81 -5.33 -18.57
C ASP A 294 -16.36 -4.99 -18.19
N LEU A 295 -16.16 -3.91 -17.43
CA LEU A 295 -14.84 -3.52 -16.94
C LEU A 295 -14.24 -4.57 -16.00
N LEU A 296 -15.03 -5.10 -15.07
CA LEU A 296 -14.59 -6.14 -14.13
C LEU A 296 -14.09 -7.39 -14.86
N GLN A 297 -14.81 -7.83 -15.90
CA GLN A 297 -14.41 -8.96 -16.73
C GLN A 297 -13.05 -8.76 -17.40
N LYS A 298 -12.74 -7.52 -17.79
CA LYS A 298 -11.46 -7.17 -18.42
C LYS A 298 -10.31 -7.05 -17.42
N MET A 299 -10.59 -6.79 -16.15
CA MET A 299 -9.61 -6.74 -15.08
C MET A 299 -9.25 -8.13 -14.53
N LEU A 300 -10.26 -9.00 -14.34
CA LEU A 300 -10.09 -10.33 -13.78
C LEU A 300 -9.90 -11.38 -14.88
N VAL A 301 -8.86 -11.21 -15.67
CA VAL A 301 -8.39 -12.16 -16.70
C VAL A 301 -7.17 -12.88 -16.15
N LEU A 302 -7.13 -14.22 -16.28
CA LEU A 302 -6.05 -15.04 -15.71
C LEU A 302 -4.71 -14.71 -16.36
N ASP A 303 -4.65 -14.68 -17.69
CA ASP A 303 -3.46 -14.31 -18.44
C ASP A 303 -3.17 -12.81 -18.31
N PRO A 304 -2.04 -12.42 -17.68
CA PRO A 304 -1.71 -11.02 -17.46
C PRO A 304 -1.55 -10.22 -18.75
N SER A 305 -1.18 -10.86 -19.86
CA SER A 305 -1.02 -10.19 -21.17
C SER A 305 -2.35 -9.80 -21.81
N LYS A 306 -3.43 -10.47 -21.43
CA LYS A 306 -4.80 -10.22 -21.93
C LYS A 306 -5.63 -9.36 -20.97
N ARG A 307 -5.08 -9.06 -19.80
CA ARG A 307 -5.71 -8.20 -18.79
C ARG A 307 -5.65 -6.75 -19.22
N ILE A 308 -6.75 -6.00 -19.03
CA ILE A 308 -6.81 -4.57 -19.35
C ILE A 308 -5.70 -3.80 -18.60
N SER A 309 -5.10 -2.81 -19.24
CA SER A 309 -4.15 -1.89 -18.59
C SER A 309 -4.88 -0.81 -17.77
N VAL A 310 -4.17 -0.14 -16.89
CA VAL A 310 -4.71 1.00 -16.11
C VAL A 310 -5.18 2.12 -17.04
N THR A 311 -4.40 2.43 -18.07
CA THR A 311 -4.75 3.45 -19.06
C THR A 311 -6.03 3.12 -19.81
N GLU A 312 -6.16 1.88 -20.30
CA GLU A 312 -7.38 1.41 -20.98
C GLU A 312 -8.57 1.37 -20.03
N ALA A 313 -8.37 0.98 -18.76
CA ALA A 313 -9.43 0.96 -17.76
C ALA A 313 -9.97 2.38 -17.47
N LEU A 314 -9.10 3.40 -17.40
CA LEU A 314 -9.53 4.80 -17.26
C LEU A 314 -10.32 5.30 -18.48
N GLN A 315 -10.04 4.78 -19.66
CA GLN A 315 -10.74 5.12 -20.91
C GLN A 315 -12.01 4.27 -21.15
N HIS A 316 -12.26 3.29 -20.30
CA HIS A 316 -13.44 2.45 -20.41
C HIS A 316 -14.73 3.27 -20.24
N PRO A 317 -15.82 2.96 -20.96
CA PRO A 317 -17.10 3.68 -20.87
C PRO A 317 -17.65 3.86 -19.45
N TYR A 318 -17.37 2.91 -18.55
CA TYR A 318 -17.75 3.02 -17.15
C TYR A 318 -17.10 4.23 -16.43
N MET A 319 -15.90 4.63 -16.85
CA MET A 319 -15.18 5.77 -16.32
C MET A 319 -15.47 7.09 -17.05
N ALA A 320 -16.16 7.05 -18.17
CA ALA A 320 -16.40 8.24 -19.03
C ALA A 320 -16.94 9.48 -18.30
N PRO A 321 -17.85 9.35 -17.29
CA PRO A 321 -18.35 10.53 -16.57
C PRO A 321 -17.29 11.25 -15.74
N LEU A 322 -16.19 10.59 -15.40
CA LEU A 322 -15.15 11.12 -14.50
C LEU A 322 -13.81 11.33 -15.21
N TYR A 323 -13.59 10.66 -16.33
CA TYR A 323 -12.29 10.66 -17.01
C TYR A 323 -12.05 11.98 -17.76
N ASP A 324 -10.93 12.64 -17.42
CA ASP A 324 -10.39 13.80 -18.13
C ASP A 324 -8.91 13.53 -18.45
N PRO A 325 -8.54 13.38 -19.72
CA PRO A 325 -7.16 13.12 -20.12
C PRO A 325 -6.16 14.17 -19.62
N SER A 326 -6.59 15.43 -19.52
CA SER A 326 -5.73 16.56 -19.11
C SER A 326 -5.44 16.57 -17.61
N ALA A 327 -6.28 15.93 -16.81
CA ALA A 327 -6.20 15.92 -15.34
C ALA A 327 -5.35 14.78 -14.76
N ASN A 328 -4.66 13.99 -15.58
CA ASN A 328 -3.90 12.80 -15.15
C ASN A 328 -2.43 12.86 -15.61
N PRO A 329 -1.64 13.86 -15.15
CA PRO A 329 -0.24 13.93 -15.53
C PRO A 329 0.53 12.71 -14.97
N PRO A 330 1.49 12.16 -15.74
CA PRO A 330 2.39 11.14 -15.23
C PRO A 330 3.33 11.73 -14.18
N ALA A 331 4.02 10.88 -13.42
CA ALA A 331 5.15 11.28 -12.61
C ALA A 331 6.23 11.91 -13.51
N GLN A 332 6.87 12.97 -13.03
CA GLN A 332 7.84 13.74 -13.83
C GLN A 332 9.12 12.94 -14.11
N VAL A 333 9.50 12.06 -13.19
CA VAL A 333 10.72 11.25 -13.30
C VAL A 333 10.45 9.86 -12.70
N PRO A 334 10.91 8.78 -13.35
CA PRO A 334 10.92 7.46 -12.72
C PRO A 334 11.70 7.49 -11.40
N ILE A 335 11.19 6.81 -10.39
CA ILE A 335 11.85 6.73 -9.09
C ILE A 335 12.82 5.56 -9.12
N ASP A 336 14.07 5.85 -8.77
CA ASP A 336 15.08 4.85 -8.45
C ASP A 336 15.17 4.74 -6.93
N LEU A 337 15.04 3.53 -6.41
CA LEU A 337 15.08 3.31 -4.98
C LEU A 337 16.51 3.33 -4.41
N ASP A 338 17.56 3.32 -5.26
CA ASP A 338 18.97 3.31 -4.88
C ASP A 338 19.36 2.22 -3.84
N VAL A 339 18.47 1.26 -3.65
CA VAL A 339 18.65 0.13 -2.73
C VAL A 339 18.46 -1.12 -3.56
N ASP A 340 19.54 -1.70 -4.00
CA ASP A 340 19.51 -3.05 -4.56
C ASP A 340 19.04 -3.99 -3.47
N GLU A 341 17.88 -4.60 -3.68
CA GLU A 341 17.23 -5.46 -2.69
C GLU A 341 18.05 -6.73 -2.43
N ASP A 342 18.96 -7.07 -3.34
CA ASP A 342 19.90 -8.18 -3.25
C ASP A 342 21.16 -7.84 -2.44
N GLU A 343 21.40 -6.56 -2.12
CA GLU A 343 22.49 -6.21 -1.21
C GLU A 343 22.12 -6.68 0.21
N ASP A 344 23.03 -7.43 0.79
CA ASP A 344 22.93 -7.88 2.18
C ASP A 344 23.18 -6.72 3.16
N LEU A 345 22.24 -5.76 3.15
CA LEU A 345 22.30 -4.59 4.01
C LEU A 345 22.10 -4.99 5.46
N GLY A 346 23.14 -4.81 6.27
CA GLY A 346 23.07 -4.97 7.72
C GLY A 346 22.24 -3.87 8.38
N ALA A 347 21.80 -4.12 9.61
CA ALA A 347 20.96 -3.18 10.40
C ALA A 347 21.59 -1.79 10.53
N GLU A 348 22.91 -1.70 10.64
CA GLU A 348 23.61 -0.41 10.74
C GLU A 348 23.51 0.41 9.47
N MET A 349 23.65 -0.21 8.30
CA MET A 349 23.52 0.47 7.01
C MET A 349 22.08 0.95 6.79
N ILE A 350 21.10 0.11 7.12
CA ILE A 350 19.69 0.51 7.02
C ILE A 350 19.39 1.68 7.95
N ARG A 351 19.95 1.68 9.19
CA ARG A 351 19.83 2.79 10.13
C ARG A 351 20.44 4.08 9.57
N GLU A 352 21.60 3.99 8.95
CA GLU A 352 22.24 5.13 8.28
C GLU A 352 21.40 5.70 7.15
N LEU A 353 20.80 4.85 6.32
CA LEU A 353 19.91 5.26 5.23
C LEU A 353 18.63 5.89 5.75
N MET A 354 18.02 5.34 6.81
CA MET A 354 16.86 5.95 7.46
C MET A 354 17.19 7.32 8.07
N TRP A 355 18.37 7.45 8.67
CA TRP A 355 18.81 8.73 9.20
C TRP A 355 18.92 9.80 8.11
N LYS A 356 19.44 9.45 6.94
CA LYS A 356 19.47 10.36 5.79
C LYS A 356 18.07 10.79 5.34
N GLU A 357 17.10 9.88 5.35
CA GLU A 357 15.71 10.24 5.06
C GLU A 357 15.14 11.19 6.12
N MET A 358 15.42 10.98 7.43
CA MET A 358 15.01 11.90 8.49
C MET A 358 15.57 13.30 8.29
N ILE A 359 16.86 13.42 7.97
CA ILE A 359 17.53 14.71 7.69
C ILE A 359 16.86 15.45 6.53
N HIS A 360 16.33 14.72 5.53
CA HIS A 360 15.62 15.36 4.42
C HIS A 360 14.42 16.18 4.91
N TYR A 361 13.72 15.71 5.95
CA TYR A 361 12.60 16.44 6.57
C TYR A 361 13.05 17.47 7.61
N HIS A 362 14.30 17.38 8.09
CA HIS A 362 14.90 18.24 9.13
C HIS A 362 16.29 18.74 8.70
N PRO A 363 16.37 19.55 7.63
CA PRO A 363 17.66 20.02 7.11
C PRO A 363 18.46 20.88 8.09
N GLU A 364 17.80 21.49 9.05
CA GLU A 364 18.45 22.26 10.14
C GLU A 364 19.39 21.39 11.00
N THR A 365 19.08 20.10 11.16
CA THR A 365 19.93 19.16 11.93
C THR A 365 21.25 18.86 11.22
N ALA A 366 21.26 18.88 9.89
CA ALA A 366 22.50 18.70 9.12
C ALA A 366 23.46 19.87 9.28
N MET A 367 22.96 21.08 9.45
CA MET A 367 23.77 22.28 9.68
C MET A 367 24.40 22.30 11.05
N MET A 368 23.71 21.80 12.10
CA MET A 368 24.25 21.72 13.46
C MET A 368 25.41 20.71 13.56
N ASN A 369 25.30 19.56 12.92
CA ASN A 369 26.37 18.55 12.92
C ASN A 369 27.65 19.01 12.20
N ASN A 370 27.55 19.89 11.22
CA ASN A 370 28.70 20.46 10.52
C ASN A 370 29.41 21.56 11.34
N SER A 371 28.69 22.27 12.20
CA SER A 371 29.28 23.28 13.09
C SER A 371 30.06 22.64 14.27
N GLU A 372 29.60 21.50 14.78
CA GLU A 372 30.32 20.76 15.83
C GLU A 372 31.58 20.06 15.34
N LEU A 373 31.70 19.75 14.02
CA LEU A 373 32.89 19.18 13.40
C LEU A 373 33.96 20.23 13.01
N SER A 374 33.60 21.52 13.01
CA SER A 374 34.55 22.61 12.72
C SER A 374 35.21 23.21 13.97
N GLU A 375 34.91 22.70 15.17
CA GLU A 375 35.50 23.12 16.44
C GLU A 375 36.49 22.09 17.03
N PHE A 376 36.95 21.11 16.26
CA PHE A 376 38.03 20.21 16.69
C PHE A 376 39.19 20.18 15.73
#